data_f585fafccb56b46d7eb32b7038856a9b
#
_entry.id   f585fafccb56b46d7eb32b7038856a9b
#
_cell.length_a   1.000
_cell.length_b   1.000
_cell.length_c   1.000
_cell.angle_alpha   90.00
_cell.angle_beta   90.00
_cell.angle_gamma   90.00
#
_symmetry.space_group_name_H-M   'P 1'
#
loop_
_entity.id
_entity.type
_entity.pdbx_description
1 polymer ?
#
loop_
_entity_poly.entity_id
_entity_poly.type
_entity_poly.pdbx_seq_one_letter_code
_entity_poly.pdbx_strand_id
1 'polypeptide(L)'
;LMKKILVPIDFSKPSEYAAKMAAMIAEKTSATVYLIHLIELPSGVVDMGFNSKFSVPESMLYLRKTREKILEFKKSFFSEDITVEYFIKINNAFEGIKKYAEKIDADLIIMGSKGHSEFDEIMIGSNTEKVVRTSKIPVIAVKRDSKKFKLNNLVFASNFKNENKKVFSK
;
A
#
# COMPACT_ATOMS: atom_id res chain seq x y z
N LEU A 1 7.51 -19.15 3.83
CA LEU A 1 7.28 -18.76 2.42
C LEU A 1 6.36 -17.55 2.41
N MET A 2 6.72 -16.49 1.68
CA MET A 2 5.87 -15.30 1.51
C MET A 2 4.58 -15.69 0.77
N LYS A 3 3.41 -15.37 1.36
CA LYS A 3 2.10 -15.75 0.82
C LYS A 3 1.16 -14.57 0.59
N LYS A 4 1.35 -13.47 1.34
CA LYS A 4 0.42 -12.34 1.34
C LYS A 4 1.17 -11.01 1.25
N ILE A 5 0.93 -10.26 0.20
CA ILE A 5 1.52 -8.96 -0.06
C ILE A 5 0.42 -7.90 0.02
N LEU A 6 0.52 -6.96 0.94
CA LEU A 6 -0.38 -5.81 1.02
C LEU A 6 0.18 -4.65 0.20
N VAL A 7 -0.66 -4.08 -0.66
CA VAL A 7 -0.33 -2.93 -1.50
C VAL A 7 -1.37 -1.83 -1.29
N PRO A 8 -1.06 -0.81 -0.48
CA PRO A 8 -1.86 0.40 -0.41
C PRO A 8 -1.80 1.17 -1.72
N ILE A 9 -2.96 1.58 -2.24
CA ILE A 9 -3.10 2.30 -3.50
C ILE A 9 -3.90 3.59 -3.33
N ASP A 10 -3.44 4.65 -3.98
CA ASP A 10 -4.10 5.95 -4.09
C ASP A 10 -4.24 6.41 -5.55
N PHE A 11 -3.96 5.52 -6.49
CA PHE A 11 -3.94 5.76 -7.94
C PHE A 11 -2.87 6.75 -8.40
N SER A 12 -1.90 7.09 -7.56
CA SER A 12 -0.75 7.90 -7.92
C SER A 12 0.31 7.07 -8.66
N LYS A 13 1.24 7.74 -9.37
CA LYS A 13 2.38 7.07 -10.01
C LYS A 13 3.22 6.23 -9.04
N PRO A 14 3.55 6.68 -7.82
CA PRO A 14 4.23 5.83 -6.85
C PRO A 14 3.44 4.57 -6.46
N SER A 15 2.11 4.63 -6.36
CA SER A 15 1.31 3.44 -6.10
C SER A 15 1.27 2.48 -7.30
N GLU A 16 1.34 2.99 -8.55
CA GLU A 16 1.53 2.15 -9.74
C GLU A 16 2.89 1.41 -9.70
N TYR A 17 3.97 2.09 -9.28
CA TYR A 17 5.29 1.45 -9.14
C TYR A 17 5.29 0.37 -8.07
N ALA A 18 4.58 0.61 -6.96
CA ALA A 18 4.39 -0.38 -5.91
C ALA A 18 3.63 -1.62 -6.43
N ALA A 19 2.57 -1.42 -7.21
CA ALA A 19 1.80 -2.49 -7.82
C ALA A 19 2.65 -3.33 -8.80
N LYS A 20 3.44 -2.68 -9.67
CA LYS A 20 4.37 -3.37 -10.57
C LYS A 20 5.39 -4.23 -9.80
N MET A 21 5.95 -3.70 -8.73
CA MET A 21 6.89 -4.45 -7.89
C MET A 21 6.19 -5.63 -7.20
N ALA A 22 4.97 -5.43 -6.69
CA ALA A 22 4.19 -6.50 -6.10
C ALA A 22 3.87 -7.62 -7.09
N ALA A 23 3.52 -7.27 -8.34
CA ALA A 23 3.29 -8.24 -9.41
C ALA A 23 4.54 -9.09 -9.66
N MET A 24 5.71 -8.46 -9.85
CA MET A 24 6.98 -9.17 -10.07
C MET A 24 7.36 -10.12 -8.93
N ILE A 25 7.05 -9.74 -7.68
CA ILE A 25 7.32 -10.60 -6.52
C ILE A 25 6.29 -11.73 -6.46
N ALA A 26 5.00 -11.43 -6.68
CA ALA A 26 3.93 -12.41 -6.65
C ALA A 26 4.10 -13.49 -7.72
N GLU A 27 4.52 -13.14 -8.94
CA GLU A 27 4.86 -14.09 -10.01
C GLU A 27 5.90 -15.12 -9.57
N LYS A 28 6.90 -14.69 -8.78
CA LYS A 28 7.99 -15.57 -8.32
C LYS A 28 7.65 -16.38 -7.08
N THR A 29 6.74 -15.90 -6.26
CA THR A 29 6.45 -16.48 -4.94
C THR A 29 5.09 -17.16 -4.87
N SER A 30 4.24 -16.98 -5.89
CA SER A 30 2.82 -17.39 -5.89
C SER A 30 2.04 -16.76 -4.73
N ALA A 31 2.45 -15.56 -4.30
CA ALA A 31 1.79 -14.83 -3.23
C ALA A 31 0.49 -14.17 -3.73
N THR A 32 -0.52 -14.13 -2.88
CA THR A 32 -1.73 -13.34 -3.11
C THR A 32 -1.44 -11.86 -2.83
N VAL A 33 -1.83 -11.00 -3.76
CA VAL A 33 -1.73 -9.55 -3.60
C VAL A 33 -3.06 -8.99 -3.08
N TYR A 34 -2.98 -8.17 -2.04
CA TYR A 34 -4.11 -7.49 -1.43
C TYR A 34 -3.98 -5.99 -1.69
N LEU A 35 -4.81 -5.45 -2.58
CA LEU A 35 -4.91 -4.02 -2.83
C LEU A 35 -5.82 -3.38 -1.77
N ILE A 36 -5.37 -2.32 -1.13
CA ILE A 36 -6.23 -1.54 -0.23
C ILE A 36 -6.27 -0.07 -0.65
N HIS A 37 -7.47 0.45 -0.86
CA HIS A 37 -7.73 1.87 -1.05
C HIS A 37 -8.43 2.43 0.18
N LEU A 38 -7.83 3.46 0.77
CA LEU A 38 -8.35 4.11 1.96
C LEU A 38 -8.96 5.46 1.59
N ILE A 39 -10.21 5.64 1.94
CA ILE A 39 -10.94 6.88 1.77
C ILE A 39 -10.82 7.64 3.09
N GLU A 40 -10.09 8.74 3.06
CA GLU A 40 -9.98 9.65 4.21
C GLU A 40 -11.13 10.66 4.15
N LEU A 41 -12.00 10.63 5.16
CA LEU A 41 -13.03 11.66 5.30
C LEU A 41 -12.43 12.88 6.02
N PRO A 42 -12.76 14.11 5.55
CA PRO A 42 -12.36 15.31 6.27
C PRO A 42 -12.81 15.28 7.72
N SER A 43 -11.95 15.72 8.64
CA SER A 43 -12.17 15.72 10.10
C SER A 43 -13.34 16.59 10.55
N GLY A 44 -14.36 16.83 9.97
CA GLY A 44 -15.60 17.48 10.35
C GLY A 44 -16.83 16.70 9.88
N VAL A 45 -16.64 15.67 9.06
CA VAL A 45 -17.75 14.86 8.52
C VAL A 45 -18.11 13.70 9.47
N VAL A 46 -17.16 13.27 10.30
CA VAL A 46 -17.35 12.18 11.25
C VAL A 46 -18.17 12.62 12.47
N ASP A 47 -18.03 13.89 12.89
CA ASP A 47 -18.74 14.46 14.05
C ASP A 47 -20.17 14.96 13.75
N MET A 48 -20.48 15.15 12.48
CA MET A 48 -21.84 15.50 12.08
C MET A 48 -22.65 14.21 11.86
N GLY A 49 -23.14 13.61 12.92
CA GLY A 49 -24.09 12.50 12.85
C GLY A 49 -25.06 12.67 11.68
N PHE A 50 -25.52 11.63 11.04
CA PHE A 50 -26.49 11.46 9.93
C PHE A 50 -26.90 12.67 9.03
N ASN A 51 -26.45 13.88 9.33
CA ASN A 51 -26.65 15.13 8.57
C ASN A 51 -25.48 15.48 7.65
N SER A 52 -24.67 14.49 7.24
CA SER A 52 -23.60 14.74 6.29
C SER A 52 -24.18 15.23 4.96
N LYS A 53 -23.57 16.27 4.39
CA LYS A 53 -23.93 16.84 3.07
C LYS A 53 -23.82 15.85 1.90
N PHE A 54 -23.36 14.62 2.14
CA PHE A 54 -23.37 13.54 1.16
C PHE A 54 -24.65 12.75 1.30
N SER A 55 -25.51 12.84 0.29
CA SER A 55 -26.66 11.95 0.19
C SER A 55 -26.21 10.50 0.02
N VAL A 56 -27.01 9.55 0.49
CA VAL A 56 -26.74 8.10 0.30
C VAL A 56 -26.44 7.76 -1.18
N PRO A 57 -27.17 8.33 -2.18
CA PRO A 57 -26.85 8.12 -3.60
C PRO A 57 -25.46 8.58 -4.03
N GLU A 58 -25.00 9.74 -3.54
CA GLU A 58 -23.66 10.25 -3.87
C GLU A 58 -22.54 9.38 -3.29
N SER A 59 -22.71 8.93 -2.06
CA SER A 59 -21.77 8.00 -1.42
C SER A 59 -21.69 6.67 -2.18
N MET A 60 -22.83 6.15 -2.61
CA MET A 60 -22.88 4.92 -3.42
C MET A 60 -22.23 5.11 -4.80
N LEU A 61 -22.47 6.25 -5.46
CA LEU A 61 -21.85 6.57 -6.74
C LEU A 61 -20.31 6.69 -6.61
N TYR A 62 -19.84 7.33 -5.53
CA TYR A 62 -18.41 7.44 -5.24
C TYR A 62 -17.76 6.07 -5.04
N LEU A 63 -18.36 5.21 -4.23
CA LEU A 63 -17.87 3.84 -4.01
C LEU A 63 -17.87 3.01 -5.29
N ARG A 64 -18.91 3.16 -6.13
CA ARG A 64 -18.97 2.48 -7.42
C ARG A 64 -17.81 2.92 -8.34
N LYS A 65 -17.62 4.22 -8.50
CA LYS A 65 -16.50 4.77 -9.31
C LYS A 65 -15.13 4.35 -8.77
N THR A 66 -14.97 4.33 -7.45
CA THR A 66 -13.73 3.86 -6.82
C THR A 66 -13.50 2.38 -7.12
N ARG A 67 -14.54 1.55 -7.06
CA ARG A 67 -14.46 0.13 -7.41
C ARG A 67 -14.07 -0.07 -8.88
N GLU A 68 -14.66 0.66 -9.79
CA GLU A 68 -14.33 0.62 -11.22
C GLU A 68 -12.85 0.96 -11.44
N LYS A 69 -12.35 2.03 -10.82
CA LYS A 69 -10.92 2.41 -10.88
C LYS A 69 -10.00 1.32 -10.33
N ILE A 70 -10.35 0.64 -9.23
CA ILE A 70 -9.54 -0.45 -8.68
C ILE A 70 -9.51 -1.64 -9.64
N LEU A 71 -10.62 -1.96 -10.28
CA LEU A 71 -10.68 -3.06 -11.24
C LEU A 71 -9.84 -2.76 -12.50
N GLU A 72 -9.86 -1.52 -12.99
CA GLU A 72 -8.99 -1.06 -14.07
C GLU A 72 -7.51 -1.11 -13.65
N PHE A 73 -7.20 -0.63 -12.45
CA PHE A 73 -5.85 -0.69 -11.89
C PHE A 73 -5.35 -2.13 -11.78
N LYS A 74 -6.18 -3.04 -11.25
CA LYS A 74 -5.87 -4.47 -11.19
C LYS A 74 -5.53 -5.02 -12.57
N LYS A 75 -6.36 -4.77 -13.57
CA LYS A 75 -6.13 -5.22 -14.96
C LYS A 75 -4.86 -4.64 -15.58
N SER A 76 -4.49 -3.41 -15.21
CA SER A 76 -3.33 -2.72 -15.78
C SER A 76 -2.00 -3.23 -15.25
N PHE A 77 -1.96 -3.78 -14.04
CA PHE A 77 -0.70 -4.10 -13.34
C PHE A 77 -0.53 -5.57 -12.99
N PHE A 78 -1.57 -6.39 -13.05
CA PHE A 78 -1.49 -7.80 -12.67
C PHE A 78 -2.02 -8.69 -13.78
N SER A 79 -1.26 -9.74 -14.11
CA SER A 79 -1.72 -10.79 -15.02
C SER A 79 -2.82 -11.65 -14.38
N GLU A 80 -3.54 -12.42 -15.17
CA GLU A 80 -4.60 -13.31 -14.69
C GLU A 80 -4.09 -14.43 -13.77
N ASP A 81 -2.82 -14.78 -13.90
CA ASP A 81 -2.17 -15.82 -13.08
C ASP A 81 -1.90 -15.36 -11.64
N ILE A 82 -1.95 -14.05 -11.37
CA ILE A 82 -1.74 -13.50 -10.03
C ILE A 82 -3.07 -13.38 -9.31
N THR A 83 -3.20 -14.05 -8.17
CA THR A 83 -4.36 -13.86 -7.31
C THR A 83 -4.32 -12.47 -6.67
N VAL A 84 -5.31 -11.63 -7.00
CA VAL A 84 -5.43 -10.26 -6.48
C VAL A 84 -6.80 -10.05 -5.86
N GLU A 85 -6.81 -9.75 -4.57
CA GLU A 85 -7.97 -9.28 -3.83
C GLU A 85 -7.91 -7.77 -3.64
N TYR A 86 -9.05 -7.09 -3.46
CA TYR A 86 -9.07 -5.65 -3.19
C TYR A 86 -10.09 -5.27 -2.14
N PHE A 87 -9.80 -4.18 -1.45
CA PHE A 87 -10.62 -3.65 -0.38
C PHE A 87 -10.67 -2.12 -0.45
N ILE A 88 -11.87 -1.60 -0.18
CA ILE A 88 -12.11 -0.17 0.00
C ILE A 88 -12.55 0.01 1.45
N LYS A 89 -11.88 0.90 2.18
CA LYS A 89 -12.19 1.19 3.57
C LYS A 89 -12.17 2.69 3.83
N ILE A 90 -13.06 3.15 4.69
CA ILE A 90 -13.04 4.50 5.22
C ILE A 90 -12.17 4.47 6.47
N ASN A 91 -11.01 5.10 6.42
CA ASN A 91 -10.11 5.24 7.55
C ASN A 91 -8.99 6.24 7.22
N ASN A 92 -8.27 6.71 8.24
CA ASN A 92 -6.98 7.34 8.03
C ASN A 92 -6.01 6.35 7.36
N ALA A 93 -5.21 6.83 6.39
CA ALA A 93 -4.37 5.96 5.58
C ALA A 93 -3.38 5.15 6.44
N PHE A 94 -2.69 5.77 7.37
CA PHE A 94 -1.71 5.09 8.23
C PHE A 94 -2.35 3.99 9.07
N GLU A 95 -3.40 4.31 9.83
CA GLU A 95 -4.09 3.36 10.71
C GLU A 95 -4.78 2.25 9.91
N GLY A 96 -5.36 2.61 8.76
CA GLY A 96 -6.01 1.65 7.88
C GLY A 96 -5.02 0.62 7.31
N ILE A 97 -3.84 1.06 6.84
CA ILE A 97 -2.80 0.16 6.34
C ILE A 97 -2.35 -0.79 7.46
N LYS A 98 -1.99 -0.26 8.61
CA LYS A 98 -1.51 -1.04 9.76
C LYS A 98 -2.53 -2.10 10.19
N LYS A 99 -3.76 -1.66 10.47
CA LYS A 99 -4.85 -2.55 10.90
C LYS A 99 -5.15 -3.64 9.88
N TYR A 100 -5.11 -3.30 8.60
CA TYR A 100 -5.42 -4.25 7.55
C TYR A 100 -4.29 -5.25 7.31
N ALA A 101 -3.03 -4.79 7.37
CA ALA A 101 -1.86 -5.65 7.30
C ALA A 101 -1.87 -6.73 8.41
N GLU A 102 -2.20 -6.32 9.63
CA GLU A 102 -2.37 -7.24 10.77
C GLU A 102 -3.56 -8.20 10.56
N LYS A 103 -4.70 -7.67 10.07
CA LYS A 103 -5.92 -8.47 9.85
C LYS A 103 -5.73 -9.62 8.86
N ILE A 104 -4.96 -9.39 7.79
CA ILE A 104 -4.71 -10.42 6.77
C ILE A 104 -3.46 -11.26 7.07
N ASP A 105 -2.74 -10.98 8.16
CA ASP A 105 -1.42 -11.55 8.43
C ASP A 105 -0.48 -11.38 7.22
N ALA A 106 -0.29 -10.12 6.78
CA ALA A 106 0.55 -9.83 5.64
C ALA A 106 2.02 -10.17 5.94
N ASP A 107 2.69 -10.80 4.98
CA ASP A 107 4.12 -11.09 5.06
C ASP A 107 4.98 -9.91 4.61
N LEU A 108 4.41 -9.04 3.76
CA LEU A 108 5.10 -7.90 3.18
C LEU A 108 4.10 -6.78 2.86
N ILE A 109 4.52 -5.54 3.10
CA ILE A 109 3.83 -4.34 2.62
C ILE A 109 4.69 -3.72 1.52
N ILE A 110 4.10 -3.43 0.35
CA ILE A 110 4.77 -2.71 -0.73
C ILE A 110 3.96 -1.45 -1.01
N MET A 111 4.57 -0.28 -0.84
CA MET A 111 3.86 0.97 -1.01
C MET A 111 4.71 2.02 -1.73
N GLY A 112 4.06 2.95 -2.41
CA GLY A 112 4.75 4.09 -3.01
C GLY A 112 5.42 4.95 -1.95
N SER A 113 6.59 5.49 -2.23
CA SER A 113 7.30 6.35 -1.29
C SER A 113 6.66 7.72 -1.10
N LYS A 114 5.82 8.16 -2.06
CA LYS A 114 5.01 9.40 -2.02
C LYS A 114 3.61 9.12 -2.51
N GLY A 115 2.64 9.98 -2.13
CA GLY A 115 1.32 10.05 -2.72
C GLY A 115 1.26 11.18 -3.78
N HIS A 116 0.15 11.89 -3.85
CA HIS A 116 -0.13 12.93 -4.87
C HIS A 116 0.72 14.22 -4.82
N SER A 117 1.61 14.43 -3.82
CA SER A 117 2.42 15.65 -3.76
C SER A 117 3.63 15.58 -4.69
N GLU A 118 3.65 16.38 -5.74
CA GLU A 118 4.69 16.40 -6.78
C GLU A 118 5.98 17.14 -6.39
N PHE A 119 5.98 17.88 -5.28
CA PHE A 119 7.03 18.85 -4.94
C PHE A 119 8.12 18.26 -4.05
N ASP A 120 8.99 17.50 -4.38
CA ASP A 120 10.31 17.15 -3.84
C ASP A 120 10.70 15.69 -4.10
N GLU A 121 11.69 15.51 -4.95
CA GLU A 121 12.23 14.19 -5.29
C GLU A 121 12.86 13.45 -4.09
N ILE A 122 13.10 14.11 -2.98
CA ILE A 122 13.88 13.62 -1.85
C ILE A 122 13.01 13.15 -0.67
N MET A 123 11.78 13.68 -0.51
CA MET A 123 10.97 13.39 0.66
C MET A 123 10.13 12.12 0.52
N ILE A 124 10.12 11.31 1.57
CA ILE A 124 9.19 10.19 1.74
C ILE A 124 7.85 10.76 2.23
N GLY A 125 6.74 10.29 1.69
CA GLY A 125 5.40 10.71 2.12
C GLY A 125 5.14 10.34 3.59
N SER A 126 4.42 11.20 4.31
CA SER A 126 4.16 11.06 5.75
C SER A 126 3.55 9.70 6.14
N ASN A 127 2.64 9.17 5.34
CA ASN A 127 2.05 7.86 5.60
C ASN A 127 3.06 6.73 5.41
N THR A 128 3.90 6.81 4.37
CA THR A 128 4.96 5.82 4.12
C THR A 128 5.99 5.84 5.23
N GLU A 129 6.44 7.03 5.65
CA GLU A 129 7.37 7.17 6.76
C GLU A 129 6.82 6.54 8.05
N LYS A 130 5.58 6.87 8.42
CA LYS A 130 4.95 6.30 9.61
C LYS A 130 4.84 4.78 9.54
N VAL A 131 4.41 4.23 8.39
CA VAL A 131 4.31 2.78 8.21
C VAL A 131 5.67 2.11 8.33
N VAL A 132 6.70 2.61 7.65
CA VAL A 132 8.08 2.06 7.72
C VAL A 132 8.63 2.08 9.15
N ARG A 133 8.38 3.15 9.90
CA ARG A 133 8.89 3.30 11.27
C ARG A 133 8.21 2.42 12.30
N THR A 134 6.95 2.07 12.09
CA THR A 134 6.11 1.45 13.14
C THR A 134 5.62 0.05 12.80
N SER A 135 5.74 -0.37 11.54
CA SER A 135 5.30 -1.69 11.11
C SER A 135 6.17 -2.80 11.69
N LYS A 136 5.53 -3.85 12.16
CA LYS A 136 6.20 -5.12 12.50
C LYS A 136 6.40 -6.02 11.28
N ILE A 137 5.73 -5.69 10.18
CA ILE A 137 5.78 -6.40 8.92
C ILE A 137 6.83 -5.68 8.05
N PRO A 138 7.69 -6.40 7.32
CA PRO A 138 8.63 -5.79 6.36
C PRO A 138 7.91 -4.86 5.38
N VAL A 139 8.53 -3.69 5.09
CA VAL A 139 7.97 -2.68 4.19
C VAL A 139 8.96 -2.36 3.08
N ILE A 140 8.52 -2.42 1.84
CA ILE A 140 9.24 -1.91 0.68
C ILE A 140 8.61 -0.58 0.26
N ALA A 141 9.35 0.51 0.35
CA ALA A 141 8.96 1.81 -0.18
C ALA A 141 9.52 1.98 -1.60
N VAL A 142 8.62 2.06 -2.59
CA VAL A 142 8.99 2.13 -4.01
C VAL A 142 9.01 3.59 -4.46
N LYS A 143 10.18 4.07 -4.91
CA LYS A 143 10.35 5.47 -5.32
C LYS A 143 10.23 5.67 -6.82
N ARG A 144 10.64 4.70 -7.62
CA ARG A 144 10.74 4.78 -9.09
C ARG A 144 10.22 3.51 -9.74
N ASP A 145 9.91 3.61 -11.02
CA ASP A 145 9.62 2.42 -11.83
C ASP A 145 10.84 1.51 -11.90
N SER A 146 10.70 0.29 -11.44
CA SER A 146 11.77 -0.71 -11.41
C SER A 146 11.53 -1.76 -12.48
N LYS A 147 11.65 -1.38 -13.77
CA LYS A 147 11.44 -2.27 -14.92
C LYS A 147 12.26 -3.57 -14.89
N LYS A 148 13.35 -3.61 -14.12
CA LYS A 148 14.25 -4.76 -13.98
C LYS A 148 14.64 -4.98 -12.51
N PHE A 149 13.64 -5.11 -11.64
CA PHE A 149 13.93 -5.40 -10.24
C PHE A 149 14.55 -6.79 -10.10
N LYS A 150 15.77 -6.83 -9.58
CA LYS A 150 16.47 -8.07 -9.22
C LYS A 150 17.04 -7.89 -7.81
N LEU A 151 16.72 -8.81 -6.91
CA LEU A 151 17.28 -8.88 -5.56
C LEU A 151 18.68 -9.55 -5.57
N ASN A 152 19.57 -9.08 -6.44
CA ASN A 152 20.92 -9.64 -6.52
C ASN A 152 21.87 -9.02 -5.49
N ASN A 153 21.60 -7.79 -5.08
CA ASN A 153 22.40 -7.06 -4.12
C ASN A 153 21.49 -6.41 -3.08
N LEU A 154 21.80 -6.65 -1.81
CA LEU A 154 21.13 -6.02 -0.68
C LEU A 154 22.14 -5.20 0.10
N VAL A 155 21.85 -3.92 0.33
CA VAL A 155 22.64 -3.06 1.21
C VAL A 155 21.91 -2.96 2.55
N PHE A 156 22.56 -3.44 3.58
CA PHE A 156 22.05 -3.35 4.96
C PHE A 156 22.68 -2.13 5.66
N ALA A 157 21.87 -1.08 5.85
CA ALA A 157 22.28 0.08 6.61
C ALA A 157 22.14 -0.20 8.11
N SER A 158 23.25 -0.16 8.85
CA SER A 158 23.29 -0.45 10.28
C SER A 158 24.17 0.53 11.02
N ASN A 159 23.80 0.90 12.24
CA ASN A 159 24.67 1.60 13.18
C ASN A 159 25.44 0.63 14.10
N PHE A 160 25.43 -0.66 13.79
CA PHE A 160 26.08 -1.76 14.52
C PHE A 160 25.65 -1.94 15.99
N LYS A 161 24.51 -1.35 16.41
CA LYS A 161 23.96 -1.61 17.74
C LYS A 161 23.35 -3.01 17.83
N ASN A 162 23.36 -3.60 19.04
CA ASN A 162 22.86 -4.97 19.27
C ASN A 162 21.40 -5.20 18.87
N GLU A 163 20.56 -4.17 18.90
CA GLU A 163 19.16 -4.21 18.43
C GLU A 163 19.04 -4.56 16.93
N ASN A 164 20.05 -4.19 16.10
CA ASN A 164 20.03 -4.46 14.66
C ASN A 164 20.39 -5.91 14.31
N LYS A 165 20.98 -6.68 15.23
CA LYS A 165 21.27 -8.11 15.02
C LYS A 165 20.00 -8.91 14.75
N LYS A 166 18.90 -8.60 15.46
CA LYS A 166 17.61 -9.27 15.31
C LYS A 166 16.96 -9.02 13.94
N VAL A 167 17.26 -7.89 13.30
CA VAL A 167 16.72 -7.54 11.97
C VAL A 167 17.54 -8.25 10.88
N PHE A 168 18.85 -8.39 11.07
CA PHE A 168 19.73 -9.03 10.12
C PHE A 168 19.54 -10.56 10.06
N SER A 169 19.09 -11.18 11.15
CA SER A 169 18.93 -12.64 11.27
C SER A 169 17.55 -13.16 10.87
N LYS A 170 16.64 -12.28 10.42
CA LYS A 170 15.32 -12.65 9.88
C LYS A 170 15.37 -12.77 8.36
#